data_8c62615fd3aa3008f5260a386e778036
#
_entry.id   8c62615fd3aa3008f5260a386e778036
#
_cell.length_a   1.000
_cell.length_b   1.000
_cell.length_c   1.000
_cell.angle_alpha   90.00
_cell.angle_beta   90.00
_cell.angle_gamma   90.00
#
_symmetry.space_group_name_H-M   'P 1'
#
loop_
_entity.id
_entity.type
_entity.pdbx_description
1 polymer ?
#
loop_
_entity_poly.entity_id
_entity_poly.type
_entity_poly.pdbx_seq_one_letter_code
_entity_poly.pdbx_strand_id
1 'polypeptide(L)'
;MRDVIGWALITAPVALGVYAFGVYPAIVWLWSRLRPPFALAPEPEEWPMLTILIVAYNEERRLKRTIDTALAVDYPADKLDVLVVSDASSDGTDALVRDYGDPRVRLLRQPERKGKPAGENASGAHVKGEYVVSIDASILIPRDSLKPLVRALLVPGVGLASGRDISVGDEAREGNKAESSYVGLEMTLRAFETRVHSIVGASGCFYAARRELHALPLPEHLSRDFAAASVARSHGYRAVSVDDATCLVPRTPTLKAELRRKSRTMGRGLGTLVFLRAMLNPFRYGSYAFMMAGHKLARWLLFPAFLGWLVGPLLLVRSAPYTLVLTAGMVAGLVLARLTLTWPDGRRLPKLVSFPGYIFVSIVAGWLAWLHLLKGEKLATWEPTKRPTELNASVGSSGSAA
;
A
#
# COMPACT_ATOMS: atom_id res chain seq x y z
N MET A 1 41.30 4.04 -7.68
CA MET A 1 40.17 4.62 -6.93
C MET A 1 39.00 4.98 -7.82
N ARG A 2 39.19 5.77 -8.91
CA ARG A 2 38.14 6.18 -9.87
C ARG A 2 37.38 4.99 -10.47
N ASP A 3 38.11 3.99 -10.99
CA ASP A 3 37.51 2.82 -11.63
C ASP A 3 36.73 1.94 -10.64
N VAL A 4 37.23 1.79 -9.41
CA VAL A 4 36.52 1.08 -8.33
C VAL A 4 35.18 1.76 -8.02
N ILE A 5 35.17 3.10 -7.93
CA ILE A 5 33.93 3.86 -7.71
C ILE A 5 32.98 3.70 -8.90
N GLY A 6 33.51 3.77 -10.15
CA GLY A 6 32.72 3.61 -11.37
C GLY A 6 32.04 2.23 -11.41
N TRP A 7 32.76 1.15 -11.15
CA TRP A 7 32.19 -0.19 -11.09
C TRP A 7 31.19 -0.36 -9.94
N ALA A 8 31.48 0.19 -8.76
CA ALA A 8 30.55 0.14 -7.63
C ALA A 8 29.20 0.82 -7.95
N LEU A 9 29.25 1.98 -8.61
CA LEU A 9 28.06 2.70 -9.06
C LEU A 9 27.26 1.93 -10.12
N ILE A 10 27.92 1.24 -11.05
CA ILE A 10 27.25 0.43 -12.07
C ILE A 10 26.61 -0.82 -11.47
N THR A 11 27.30 -1.47 -10.55
CA THR A 11 26.85 -2.76 -9.99
C THR A 11 25.80 -2.57 -8.87
N ALA A 12 25.79 -1.44 -8.17
CA ALA A 12 24.88 -1.18 -7.05
C ALA A 12 23.39 -1.37 -7.38
N PRO A 13 22.83 -0.81 -8.46
CA PRO A 13 21.41 -1.00 -8.77
C PRO A 13 21.09 -2.45 -9.10
N VAL A 14 22.01 -3.18 -9.75
CA VAL A 14 21.85 -4.62 -10.05
C VAL A 14 21.85 -5.42 -8.76
N ALA A 15 22.85 -5.21 -7.90
CA ALA A 15 22.96 -5.91 -6.61
C ALA A 15 21.75 -5.65 -5.72
N LEU A 16 21.30 -4.41 -5.60
CA LEU A 16 20.10 -4.04 -4.84
C LEU A 16 18.83 -4.64 -5.46
N GLY A 17 18.69 -4.63 -6.78
CA GLY A 17 17.55 -5.24 -7.47
C GLY A 17 17.48 -6.75 -7.26
N VAL A 18 18.60 -7.45 -7.45
CA VAL A 18 18.70 -8.90 -7.20
C VAL A 18 18.42 -9.22 -5.73
N TYR A 19 18.97 -8.44 -4.82
CA TYR A 19 18.69 -8.61 -3.39
C TYR A 19 17.22 -8.38 -3.06
N ALA A 20 16.64 -7.24 -3.45
CA ALA A 20 15.30 -6.83 -3.03
C ALA A 20 14.17 -7.67 -3.64
N PHE A 21 14.35 -8.19 -4.87
CA PHE A 21 13.32 -8.92 -5.60
C PHE A 21 13.62 -10.42 -5.81
N GLY A 22 14.84 -10.87 -5.51
CA GLY A 22 15.26 -12.26 -5.61
C GLY A 22 15.71 -12.83 -4.26
N VAL A 23 16.86 -12.37 -3.77
CA VAL A 23 17.53 -12.98 -2.60
C VAL A 23 16.69 -12.83 -1.34
N TYR A 24 16.21 -11.61 -1.03
CA TYR A 24 15.39 -11.38 0.15
C TYR A 24 14.10 -12.20 0.17
N PRO A 25 13.25 -12.19 -0.89
CA PRO A 25 12.08 -13.05 -0.93
C PRO A 25 12.40 -14.55 -0.80
N ALA A 26 13.50 -15.02 -1.40
CA ALA A 26 13.95 -16.41 -1.29
C ALA A 26 14.35 -16.78 0.14
N ILE A 27 15.07 -15.89 0.83
CA ILE A 27 15.44 -16.09 2.25
C ILE A 27 14.18 -16.17 3.11
N VAL A 28 13.24 -15.22 2.96
CA VAL A 28 12.02 -15.18 3.77
C VAL A 28 11.11 -16.37 3.44
N TRP A 29 11.03 -16.78 2.17
CA TRP A 29 10.32 -18.00 1.76
C TRP A 29 10.92 -19.24 2.44
N LEU A 30 12.24 -19.44 2.36
CA LEU A 30 12.91 -20.58 3.00
C LEU A 30 12.72 -20.55 4.51
N TRP A 31 12.87 -19.40 5.14
CA TRP A 31 12.62 -19.23 6.58
C TRP A 31 11.17 -19.54 6.96
N SER A 32 10.21 -19.11 6.14
CA SER A 32 8.80 -19.41 6.34
C SER A 32 8.49 -20.92 6.32
N ARG A 33 9.27 -21.72 5.56
CA ARG A 33 9.13 -23.20 5.52
C ARG A 33 9.55 -23.88 6.83
N LEU A 34 10.38 -23.21 7.61
CA LEU A 34 10.85 -23.69 8.92
C LEU A 34 9.89 -23.28 10.07
N ARG A 35 8.80 -22.62 9.76
CA ARG A 35 7.80 -22.13 10.71
C ARG A 35 6.43 -22.76 10.43
N PRO A 36 5.61 -23.04 11.47
CA PRO A 36 4.24 -23.50 11.25
C PRO A 36 3.44 -22.45 10.47
N PRO A 37 2.42 -22.85 9.70
CA PRO A 37 1.47 -21.94 9.10
C PRO A 37 0.82 -21.05 10.17
N PHE A 38 0.54 -19.79 9.81
CA PHE A 38 -0.28 -18.93 10.64
C PHE A 38 -1.74 -19.46 10.58
N ALA A 39 -2.29 -19.80 11.72
CA ALA A 39 -3.66 -20.27 11.84
C ALA A 39 -4.54 -19.17 12.44
N LEU A 40 -5.72 -18.98 11.89
CA LEU A 40 -6.75 -18.11 12.45
C LEU A 40 -7.31 -18.74 13.73
N ALA A 41 -7.72 -17.93 14.68
CA ALA A 41 -8.47 -18.40 15.82
C ALA A 41 -9.79 -19.08 15.36
N PRO A 42 -10.33 -20.03 16.11
CA PRO A 42 -11.67 -20.56 15.86
C PRO A 42 -12.70 -19.43 15.87
N GLU A 43 -13.87 -19.67 15.32
CA GLU A 43 -14.97 -18.72 15.43
C GLU A 43 -15.34 -18.55 16.91
N PRO A 44 -15.44 -17.29 17.40
CA PRO A 44 -15.81 -17.04 18.78
C PRO A 44 -17.31 -17.29 19.00
N GLU A 45 -17.70 -17.65 20.19
CA GLU A 45 -19.12 -17.76 20.59
C GLU A 45 -19.82 -16.40 20.50
N GLU A 46 -19.13 -15.34 20.90
CA GLU A 46 -19.57 -13.95 20.78
C GLU A 46 -18.56 -13.14 19.98
N TRP A 47 -19.03 -12.54 18.88
CA TRP A 47 -18.21 -11.67 18.04
C TRP A 47 -17.96 -10.33 18.73
N PRO A 48 -16.71 -9.80 18.73
CA PRO A 48 -16.40 -8.52 19.33
C PRO A 48 -17.04 -7.36 18.54
N MET A 49 -17.25 -6.23 19.22
CA MET A 49 -17.71 -5.01 18.55
C MET A 49 -16.67 -4.49 17.58
N LEU A 50 -17.09 -4.19 16.36
CA LEU A 50 -16.24 -3.77 15.25
C LEU A 50 -16.66 -2.38 14.74
N THR A 51 -15.70 -1.49 14.51
CA THR A 51 -15.94 -0.24 13.79
C THR A 51 -15.26 -0.30 12.43
N ILE A 52 -16.02 -0.18 11.34
CA ILE A 52 -15.48 0.08 10.00
C ILE A 52 -15.26 1.58 9.88
N LEU A 53 -14.02 1.98 9.66
CA LEU A 53 -13.61 3.37 9.50
C LEU A 53 -13.39 3.70 8.03
N ILE A 54 -14.09 4.72 7.53
CA ILE A 54 -14.00 5.22 6.16
C ILE A 54 -13.62 6.71 6.23
N VAL A 55 -12.43 7.07 5.75
CA VAL A 55 -12.09 8.50 5.59
C VAL A 55 -12.38 8.91 4.16
N ALA A 56 -13.24 9.91 3.97
CA ALA A 56 -13.74 10.36 2.68
C ALA A 56 -13.47 11.85 2.44
N TYR A 57 -13.13 12.20 1.18
CA TYR A 57 -13.08 13.57 0.70
C TYR A 57 -13.64 13.63 -0.71
N ASN A 58 -14.80 14.29 -0.89
CA ASN A 58 -15.49 14.44 -2.18
C ASN A 58 -15.74 13.09 -2.89
N GLU A 59 -16.40 12.17 -2.19
CA GLU A 59 -16.69 10.80 -2.67
C GLU A 59 -18.21 10.52 -2.80
N GLU A 60 -19.06 11.54 -2.96
CA GLU A 60 -20.53 11.40 -3.05
C GLU A 60 -21.00 10.30 -4.03
N ARG A 61 -20.25 10.12 -5.14
CA ARG A 61 -20.61 9.17 -6.19
C ARG A 61 -20.32 7.71 -5.86
N ARG A 62 -19.47 7.42 -4.88
CA ARG A 62 -18.98 6.06 -4.60
C ARG A 62 -19.21 5.61 -3.18
N LEU A 63 -19.21 6.54 -2.26
CA LEU A 63 -19.26 6.27 -0.82
C LEU A 63 -20.50 5.46 -0.45
N LYS A 64 -21.66 5.74 -1.08
CA LYS A 64 -22.88 4.94 -0.84
C LYS A 64 -22.64 3.45 -1.07
N ARG A 65 -22.04 3.08 -2.20
CA ARG A 65 -21.76 1.68 -2.52
C ARG A 65 -20.74 1.04 -1.57
N THR A 66 -19.76 1.81 -1.13
CA THR A 66 -18.78 1.34 -0.12
C THR A 66 -19.48 1.06 1.21
N ILE A 67 -20.38 1.95 1.67
CA ILE A 67 -21.18 1.74 2.89
C ILE A 67 -22.14 0.56 2.71
N ASP A 68 -22.82 0.45 1.58
CA ASP A 68 -23.73 -0.67 1.29
C ASP A 68 -23.02 -2.02 1.43
N THR A 69 -21.81 -2.16 0.87
CA THR A 69 -21.03 -3.40 0.99
C THR A 69 -20.49 -3.62 2.42
N ALA A 70 -20.12 -2.56 3.12
CA ALA A 70 -19.66 -2.62 4.51
C ALA A 70 -20.78 -3.08 5.48
N LEU A 71 -22.02 -2.71 5.21
CA LEU A 71 -23.18 -3.14 6.00
C LEU A 71 -23.70 -4.53 5.61
N ALA A 72 -23.38 -5.00 4.39
CA ALA A 72 -23.84 -6.30 3.86
C ALA A 72 -22.90 -7.47 4.22
N VAL A 73 -21.81 -7.22 4.96
CA VAL A 73 -20.85 -8.25 5.37
C VAL A 73 -21.51 -9.29 6.30
N ASP A 74 -20.99 -10.50 6.26
CA ASP A 74 -21.37 -11.56 7.21
C ASP A 74 -20.74 -11.29 8.58
N TYR A 75 -21.39 -10.42 9.36
CA TYR A 75 -21.03 -10.07 10.74
C TYR A 75 -22.28 -9.69 11.51
N PRO A 76 -22.39 -9.97 12.83
CA PRO A 76 -23.58 -9.62 13.61
C PRO A 76 -23.88 -8.11 13.54
N ALA A 77 -25.11 -7.77 13.17
CA ALA A 77 -25.49 -6.38 12.88
C ALA A 77 -25.39 -5.46 14.12
N ASP A 78 -25.64 -5.99 15.30
CA ASP A 78 -25.53 -5.32 16.59
C ASP A 78 -24.06 -5.11 17.05
N LYS A 79 -23.13 -5.82 16.42
CA LYS A 79 -21.68 -5.73 16.68
C LYS A 79 -20.93 -4.95 15.60
N LEU A 80 -21.63 -4.29 14.68
CA LEU A 80 -21.04 -3.56 13.55
C LEU A 80 -21.43 -2.08 13.58
N ASP A 81 -20.44 -1.20 13.55
CA ASP A 81 -20.54 0.26 13.47
C ASP A 81 -19.72 0.78 12.28
N VAL A 82 -20.26 1.72 11.53
CA VAL A 82 -19.59 2.34 10.38
C VAL A 82 -19.37 3.81 10.69
N LEU A 83 -18.12 4.21 10.88
CA LEU A 83 -17.72 5.59 11.12
C LEU A 83 -17.14 6.19 9.84
N VAL A 84 -17.86 7.12 9.23
CA VAL A 84 -17.37 7.90 8.10
C VAL A 84 -16.78 9.21 8.64
N VAL A 85 -15.49 9.42 8.34
CA VAL A 85 -14.81 10.69 8.63
C VAL A 85 -14.72 11.51 7.35
N SER A 86 -15.44 12.61 7.29
CA SER A 86 -15.36 13.55 6.16
C SER A 86 -14.21 14.53 6.38
N ASP A 87 -13.23 14.54 5.46
CA ASP A 87 -12.07 15.44 5.46
C ASP A 87 -12.45 16.82 4.86
N ALA A 88 -13.47 17.48 5.45
CA ALA A 88 -14.04 18.75 5.01
C ALA A 88 -14.54 18.69 3.54
N SER A 89 -15.31 17.66 3.18
CA SER A 89 -15.88 17.52 1.84
C SER A 89 -16.73 18.74 1.46
N SER A 90 -16.69 19.12 0.18
CA SER A 90 -17.42 20.27 -0.40
C SER A 90 -18.53 19.85 -1.38
N ASP A 91 -18.69 18.54 -1.62
CA ASP A 91 -19.76 17.95 -2.42
C ASP A 91 -20.87 17.35 -1.55
N GLY A 92 -21.73 16.50 -2.10
CA GLY A 92 -22.82 15.82 -1.39
C GLY A 92 -22.40 14.71 -0.41
N THR A 93 -21.09 14.46 -0.19
CA THR A 93 -20.59 13.37 0.66
C THR A 93 -21.18 13.39 2.07
N ASP A 94 -21.22 14.56 2.71
CA ASP A 94 -21.71 14.70 4.09
C ASP A 94 -23.23 14.50 4.19
N ALA A 95 -23.99 15.04 3.23
CA ALA A 95 -25.42 14.88 3.16
C ALA A 95 -25.78 13.39 2.99
N LEU A 96 -25.12 12.71 2.05
CA LEU A 96 -25.29 11.27 1.83
C LEU A 96 -25.14 10.45 3.12
N VAL A 97 -24.15 10.76 3.96
CA VAL A 97 -23.93 10.01 5.20
C VAL A 97 -24.97 10.35 6.26
N ARG A 98 -25.37 11.64 6.40
CA ARG A 98 -26.41 12.05 7.37
C ARG A 98 -27.76 11.44 7.04
N ASP A 99 -28.09 11.37 5.75
CA ASP A 99 -29.39 10.94 5.23
C ASP A 99 -29.39 9.44 4.90
N TYR A 100 -28.35 8.68 5.32
CA TYR A 100 -28.20 7.25 4.96
C TYR A 100 -29.32 6.36 5.53
N GLY A 101 -29.88 6.72 6.69
CA GLY A 101 -31.03 6.06 7.30
C GLY A 101 -30.72 4.78 8.12
N ASP A 102 -29.47 4.32 8.19
CA ASP A 102 -29.08 3.20 9.05
C ASP A 102 -28.38 3.73 10.31
N PRO A 103 -28.83 3.38 11.53
CA PRO A 103 -28.30 3.90 12.79
C PRO A 103 -26.85 3.46 13.07
N ARG A 104 -26.35 2.46 12.35
CA ARG A 104 -24.95 2.01 12.44
C ARG A 104 -24.00 2.95 11.71
N VAL A 105 -24.50 3.82 10.79
CA VAL A 105 -23.69 4.74 10.00
C VAL A 105 -23.61 6.09 10.68
N ARG A 106 -22.41 6.53 10.99
CA ARG A 106 -22.16 7.78 11.70
C ARG A 106 -21.18 8.67 10.92
N LEU A 107 -21.43 9.98 10.93
CA LEU A 107 -20.58 10.99 10.34
C LEU A 107 -19.75 11.72 11.40
N LEU A 108 -18.43 11.77 11.19
CA LEU A 108 -17.53 12.70 11.86
C LEU A 108 -16.97 13.67 10.80
N ARG A 109 -17.31 14.96 10.88
CA ARG A 109 -16.80 15.96 9.95
C ARG A 109 -15.58 16.65 10.54
N GLN A 110 -14.46 16.70 9.80
CA GLN A 110 -13.33 17.55 10.14
C GLN A 110 -13.62 19.03 9.78
N PRO A 111 -13.13 19.99 10.58
CA PRO A 111 -13.35 21.42 10.32
C PRO A 111 -12.61 21.91 9.07
N GLU A 112 -11.48 21.30 8.75
CA GLU A 112 -10.61 21.66 7.64
C GLU A 112 -9.99 20.40 6.99
N ARG A 113 -9.58 20.51 5.74
CA ARG A 113 -8.95 19.43 4.98
C ARG A 113 -7.51 19.20 5.41
N LYS A 114 -7.22 18.02 5.99
CA LYS A 114 -5.88 17.60 6.46
C LYS A 114 -5.40 16.28 5.89
N GLY A 115 -6.27 15.56 5.17
CA GLY A 115 -5.96 14.28 4.55
C GLY A 115 -6.32 13.06 5.41
N LYS A 116 -6.28 11.88 4.78
CA LYS A 116 -6.70 10.61 5.39
C LYS A 116 -6.06 10.33 6.76
N PRO A 117 -4.73 10.54 6.98
CA PRO A 117 -4.15 10.26 8.31
C PRO A 117 -4.67 11.15 9.43
N ALA A 118 -5.00 12.41 9.13
CA ALA A 118 -5.62 13.30 10.09
C ALA A 118 -7.02 12.81 10.47
N GLY A 119 -7.81 12.36 9.48
CA GLY A 119 -9.10 11.74 9.71
C GLY A 119 -9.03 10.48 10.55
N GLU A 120 -8.04 9.62 10.27
CA GLU A 120 -7.78 8.42 11.06
C GLU A 120 -7.36 8.77 12.51
N ASN A 121 -6.54 9.82 12.73
CA ASN A 121 -6.20 10.30 14.06
C ASN A 121 -7.44 10.84 14.81
N ALA A 122 -8.26 11.65 14.13
CA ALA A 122 -9.48 12.22 14.71
C ALA A 122 -10.51 11.15 15.09
N SER A 123 -10.55 10.03 14.36
CA SER A 123 -11.49 8.95 14.64
C SER A 123 -11.22 8.22 15.95
N GLY A 124 -10.00 8.24 16.48
CA GLY A 124 -9.59 7.45 17.64
C GLY A 124 -10.52 7.59 18.87
N ALA A 125 -10.98 8.80 19.17
CA ALA A 125 -11.93 9.05 20.27
C ALA A 125 -13.38 8.66 19.93
N HIS A 126 -13.70 8.41 18.67
CA HIS A 126 -15.06 8.15 18.19
C HIS A 126 -15.33 6.67 17.85
N VAL A 127 -14.30 5.84 17.87
CA VAL A 127 -14.38 4.40 17.64
C VAL A 127 -15.10 3.73 18.79
N LYS A 128 -16.14 2.92 18.48
CA LYS A 128 -16.88 2.12 19.45
C LYS A 128 -16.34 0.69 19.58
N GLY A 129 -15.85 0.13 18.44
CA GLY A 129 -15.38 -1.25 18.36
C GLY A 129 -14.12 -1.52 19.19
N GLU A 130 -13.93 -2.77 19.58
CA GLU A 130 -12.66 -3.28 20.10
C GLU A 130 -11.60 -3.35 19.02
N TYR A 131 -12.05 -3.55 17.79
CA TYR A 131 -11.22 -3.52 16.59
C TYR A 131 -11.74 -2.50 15.60
N VAL A 132 -10.81 -1.91 14.85
CA VAL A 132 -11.07 -0.91 13.82
C VAL A 132 -10.63 -1.45 12.48
N VAL A 133 -11.56 -1.55 11.54
CA VAL A 133 -11.26 -1.90 10.14
C VAL A 133 -11.16 -0.63 9.32
N SER A 134 -9.96 -0.25 8.93
CA SER A 134 -9.72 0.91 8.06
C SER A 134 -9.89 0.51 6.60
N ILE A 135 -10.77 1.24 5.89
CA ILE A 135 -11.00 1.03 4.45
C ILE A 135 -10.96 2.35 3.68
N ASP A 136 -10.63 2.27 2.38
CA ASP A 136 -10.75 3.42 1.48
C ASP A 136 -12.21 3.65 1.07
N ALA A 137 -12.61 4.91 0.89
CA ALA A 137 -13.98 5.31 0.50
C ALA A 137 -14.44 4.84 -0.90
N SER A 138 -13.59 4.15 -1.63
CA SER A 138 -13.86 3.70 -3.01
C SER A 138 -13.65 2.21 -3.23
N ILE A 139 -13.45 1.41 -2.17
CA ILE A 139 -13.35 -0.05 -2.27
C ILE A 139 -14.68 -0.72 -1.97
N LEU A 140 -14.77 -1.98 -2.35
CA LEU A 140 -15.91 -2.83 -2.02
C LEU A 140 -15.42 -4.02 -1.19
N ILE A 141 -16.18 -4.40 -0.16
CA ILE A 141 -15.85 -5.51 0.72
C ILE A 141 -16.77 -6.69 0.38
N PRO A 142 -16.22 -7.86 -0.01
CA PRO A 142 -16.99 -9.10 -0.08
C PRO A 142 -17.59 -9.49 1.27
N ARG A 143 -18.71 -10.22 1.24
CA ARG A 143 -19.50 -10.53 2.45
C ARG A 143 -18.71 -11.32 3.51
N ASP A 144 -17.80 -12.17 3.09
CA ASP A 144 -17.00 -13.10 3.91
C ASP A 144 -15.68 -12.53 4.42
N SER A 145 -15.35 -11.27 4.07
CA SER A 145 -14.00 -10.71 4.27
C SER A 145 -13.68 -10.27 5.70
N LEU A 146 -14.67 -9.92 6.53
CA LEU A 146 -14.40 -9.38 7.88
C LEU A 146 -14.07 -10.45 8.92
N LYS A 147 -14.79 -11.57 8.92
CA LYS A 147 -14.58 -12.64 9.91
C LYS A 147 -13.13 -13.14 9.94
N PRO A 148 -12.45 -13.39 8.80
CA PRO A 148 -11.04 -13.78 8.82
C PRO A 148 -10.11 -12.74 9.45
N LEU A 149 -10.33 -11.43 9.22
CA LEU A 149 -9.53 -10.37 9.87
C LEU A 149 -9.69 -10.37 11.38
N VAL A 150 -10.94 -10.47 11.85
CA VAL A 150 -11.23 -10.50 13.29
C VAL A 150 -10.65 -11.76 13.93
N ARG A 151 -10.82 -12.92 13.31
CA ARG A 151 -10.23 -14.18 13.80
C ARG A 151 -8.71 -14.13 13.90
N ALA A 152 -8.05 -13.39 12.98
CA ALA A 152 -6.61 -13.16 13.09
C ALA A 152 -6.25 -12.29 14.30
N LEU A 153 -7.06 -11.26 14.61
CA LEU A 153 -6.86 -10.38 15.77
C LEU A 153 -7.18 -11.07 17.11
N LEU A 154 -8.00 -12.12 17.09
CA LEU A 154 -8.26 -12.97 18.27
C LEU A 154 -7.09 -13.90 18.60
N VAL A 155 -6.14 -14.11 17.68
CA VAL A 155 -4.93 -14.88 17.98
C VAL A 155 -4.08 -14.08 18.98
N PRO A 156 -3.64 -14.68 20.11
CA PRO A 156 -2.81 -14.00 21.09
C PRO A 156 -1.57 -13.37 20.48
N GLY A 157 -1.30 -12.11 20.85
CA GLY A 157 -0.14 -11.38 20.38
C GLY A 157 -0.31 -10.74 18.98
N VAL A 158 -1.45 -10.88 18.30
CA VAL A 158 -1.74 -10.16 17.06
C VAL A 158 -2.44 -8.83 17.37
N GLY A 159 -1.87 -7.74 16.86
CA GLY A 159 -2.39 -6.38 17.03
C GLY A 159 -2.94 -5.77 15.74
N LEU A 160 -2.51 -6.30 14.58
CA LEU A 160 -2.96 -5.83 13.28
C LEU A 160 -3.11 -7.01 12.31
N ALA A 161 -4.19 -7.02 11.54
CA ALA A 161 -4.47 -7.96 10.46
C ALA A 161 -4.69 -7.19 9.15
N SER A 162 -3.91 -7.51 8.11
CA SER A 162 -4.00 -6.89 6.78
C SER A 162 -4.72 -7.81 5.81
N GLY A 163 -5.75 -7.31 5.16
CA GLY A 163 -6.41 -8.02 4.07
C GLY A 163 -5.61 -7.98 2.76
N ARG A 164 -6.18 -8.61 1.74
CA ARG A 164 -5.65 -8.76 0.39
C ARG A 164 -6.42 -7.87 -0.58
N ASP A 165 -5.68 -7.06 -1.34
CA ASP A 165 -6.24 -6.19 -2.36
C ASP A 165 -6.42 -6.97 -3.67
N ILE A 166 -7.66 -7.02 -4.20
CA ILE A 166 -7.97 -7.55 -5.51
C ILE A 166 -8.30 -6.38 -6.43
N SER A 167 -7.45 -6.15 -7.40
CA SER A 167 -7.70 -5.10 -8.38
C SER A 167 -8.78 -5.51 -9.36
N VAL A 168 -9.82 -4.67 -9.50
CA VAL A 168 -10.92 -4.89 -10.43
C VAL A 168 -10.97 -3.76 -11.46
N GLY A 169 -11.20 -4.11 -12.73
CA GLY A 169 -11.24 -3.19 -13.85
C GLY A 169 -10.79 -3.83 -15.16
N ASP A 170 -10.74 -3.03 -16.23
CA ASP A 170 -10.39 -3.48 -17.58
C ASP A 170 -8.98 -4.13 -17.60
N GLU A 171 -8.94 -5.47 -17.61
CA GLU A 171 -7.71 -6.27 -17.66
C GLU A 171 -6.96 -6.13 -19.00
N ALA A 172 -7.60 -5.57 -20.02
CA ALA A 172 -7.01 -5.38 -21.34
C ALA A 172 -5.88 -4.34 -21.37
N ARG A 173 -5.69 -3.56 -20.28
CA ARG A 173 -4.61 -2.55 -20.18
C ARG A 173 -3.36 -3.16 -19.55
N GLU A 174 -2.25 -3.17 -20.29
CA GLU A 174 -0.97 -3.75 -19.84
C GLU A 174 -0.41 -3.17 -18.54
N GLY A 175 -0.61 -1.87 -18.30
CA GLY A 175 -0.26 -1.23 -17.03
C GLY A 175 -0.99 -1.87 -15.83
N ASN A 176 -2.21 -2.35 -16.04
CA ASN A 176 -2.98 -3.05 -15.03
C ASN A 176 -2.43 -4.45 -14.72
N LYS A 177 -1.91 -5.18 -15.73
CA LYS A 177 -1.28 -6.50 -15.53
C LYS A 177 0.01 -6.41 -14.72
N ALA A 178 0.86 -5.43 -15.03
CA ALA A 178 2.11 -5.21 -14.28
C ALA A 178 1.84 -4.85 -12.80
N GLU A 179 0.83 -4.02 -12.55
CA GLU A 179 0.43 -3.69 -11.18
C GLU A 179 -0.19 -4.89 -10.45
N SER A 180 -1.04 -5.70 -11.12
CA SER A 180 -1.59 -6.94 -10.55
C SER A 180 -0.50 -7.92 -10.17
N SER A 181 0.49 -8.10 -11.03
CA SER A 181 1.62 -9.01 -10.78
C SER A 181 2.46 -8.51 -9.59
N TYR A 182 2.69 -7.19 -9.51
CA TYR A 182 3.41 -6.60 -8.37
C TYR A 182 2.62 -6.76 -7.06
N VAL A 183 1.30 -6.50 -7.07
CA VAL A 183 0.44 -6.70 -5.89
C VAL A 183 0.43 -8.17 -5.49
N GLY A 184 0.36 -9.10 -6.45
CA GLY A 184 0.44 -10.54 -6.16
C GLY A 184 1.76 -10.95 -5.48
N LEU A 185 2.90 -10.43 -5.96
CA LEU A 185 4.21 -10.65 -5.34
C LEU A 185 4.25 -10.08 -3.91
N GLU A 186 3.72 -8.88 -3.71
CA GLU A 186 3.64 -8.24 -2.39
C GLU A 186 2.80 -9.06 -1.40
N MET A 187 1.64 -9.57 -1.84
CA MET A 187 0.78 -10.43 -1.00
C MET A 187 1.48 -11.74 -0.64
N THR A 188 2.13 -12.40 -1.61
CA THR A 188 2.91 -13.62 -1.38
C THR A 188 4.03 -13.39 -0.37
N LEU A 189 4.75 -12.27 -0.49
CA LEU A 189 5.82 -11.92 0.45
C LEU A 189 5.28 -11.66 1.86
N ARG A 190 4.14 -10.97 2.00
CA ARG A 190 3.48 -10.76 3.29
C ARG A 190 3.04 -12.07 3.93
N ALA A 191 2.57 -13.04 3.15
CA ALA A 191 2.23 -14.37 3.66
C ALA A 191 3.47 -15.07 4.25
N PHE A 192 4.63 -14.98 3.59
CA PHE A 192 5.88 -15.52 4.13
C PHE A 192 6.33 -14.77 5.39
N GLU A 193 6.30 -13.43 5.37
CA GLU A 193 6.65 -12.60 6.54
C GLU A 193 5.75 -12.90 7.74
N THR A 194 4.45 -13.11 7.51
CA THR A 194 3.48 -13.52 8.54
C THR A 194 3.89 -14.82 9.22
N ARG A 195 4.33 -15.82 8.45
CA ARG A 195 4.81 -17.09 9.01
C ARG A 195 6.10 -16.93 9.79
N VAL A 196 7.04 -16.11 9.29
CA VAL A 196 8.32 -15.87 9.99
C VAL A 196 8.07 -15.12 11.29
N HIS A 197 7.33 -14.01 11.26
CA HIS A 197 7.02 -13.22 12.44
C HIS A 197 5.90 -12.19 12.21
N SER A 198 6.14 -11.15 11.40
CA SER A 198 5.27 -9.98 11.25
C SER A 198 5.47 -9.32 9.90
N ILE A 199 4.40 -8.88 9.25
CA ILE A 199 4.52 -8.06 8.03
C ILE A 199 5.10 -6.68 8.35
N VAL A 200 5.81 -6.09 7.38
CA VAL A 200 6.45 -4.78 7.53
C VAL A 200 5.48 -3.63 7.22
N GLY A 201 4.43 -3.89 6.45
CA GLY A 201 3.40 -2.90 6.12
C GLY A 201 2.09 -3.56 5.76
N ALA A 202 0.97 -2.95 6.15
CA ALA A 202 -0.37 -3.42 5.84
C ALA A 202 -0.84 -3.00 4.43
N SER A 203 -2.00 -3.48 4.00
CA SER A 203 -2.73 -2.92 2.86
C SER A 203 -3.13 -1.48 3.15
N GLY A 204 -2.91 -0.57 2.20
CA GLY A 204 -3.38 0.82 2.32
C GLY A 204 -4.89 0.96 2.20
N CYS A 205 -5.57 -0.08 1.70
CA CYS A 205 -6.99 -0.07 1.40
C CYS A 205 -7.83 -0.85 2.41
N PHE A 206 -7.27 -1.90 3.06
CA PHE A 206 -8.04 -2.82 3.89
C PHE A 206 -7.19 -3.49 4.97
N TYR A 207 -7.30 -3.04 6.20
CA TYR A 207 -6.67 -3.67 7.37
C TYR A 207 -7.48 -3.43 8.63
N ALA A 208 -7.31 -4.29 9.61
CA ALA A 208 -7.91 -4.17 10.93
C ALA A 208 -6.83 -4.07 12.01
N ALA A 209 -7.08 -3.29 13.05
CA ALA A 209 -6.19 -3.13 14.19
C ALA A 209 -6.97 -3.08 15.51
N ARG A 210 -6.31 -3.41 16.61
CA ARG A 210 -6.84 -3.17 17.95
C ARG A 210 -7.09 -1.69 18.17
N ARG A 211 -8.20 -1.33 18.85
CA ARG A 211 -8.58 0.05 19.13
C ARG A 211 -7.45 0.83 19.80
N GLU A 212 -6.76 0.24 20.78
CA GLU A 212 -5.66 0.89 21.50
C GLU A 212 -4.48 1.25 20.57
N LEU A 213 -4.19 0.43 19.55
CA LEU A 213 -3.16 0.73 18.56
C LEU A 213 -3.63 1.77 17.53
N HIS A 214 -4.91 1.72 17.16
CA HIS A 214 -5.50 2.69 16.24
C HIS A 214 -5.58 4.08 16.85
N ALA A 215 -5.87 4.18 18.14
CA ALA A 215 -5.99 5.43 18.87
C ALA A 215 -4.67 6.18 19.06
N LEU A 216 -3.52 5.52 18.82
CA LEU A 216 -2.21 6.18 18.90
C LEU A 216 -2.07 7.20 17.76
N PRO A 217 -1.87 8.50 18.06
CA PRO A 217 -1.74 9.49 17.02
C PRO A 217 -0.43 9.32 16.27
N LEU A 218 -0.50 9.39 14.94
CA LEU A 218 0.67 9.34 14.08
C LEU A 218 0.81 10.67 13.32
N PRO A 219 2.04 11.10 13.02
CA PRO A 219 2.26 12.26 12.17
C PRO A 219 1.52 12.14 10.83
N GLU A 220 0.79 13.16 10.42
CA GLU A 220 -0.15 13.13 9.29
C GLU A 220 0.54 12.95 7.92
N HIS A 221 1.83 13.25 7.83
CA HIS A 221 2.63 13.07 6.61
C HIS A 221 3.11 11.63 6.40
N LEU A 222 2.90 10.72 7.36
CA LEU A 222 3.33 9.32 7.24
C LEU A 222 2.33 8.47 6.43
N SER A 223 2.81 7.34 5.92
CA SER A 223 2.00 6.25 5.38
C SER A 223 1.46 5.44 6.55
N ARG A 224 0.17 5.64 6.89
CA ARG A 224 -0.39 5.07 8.12
C ARG A 224 -0.45 3.53 8.07
N ASP A 225 -0.75 2.95 6.93
CA ASP A 225 -0.74 1.51 6.67
C ASP A 225 0.63 0.87 6.96
N PHE A 226 1.71 1.53 6.52
CA PHE A 226 3.06 1.11 6.84
C PHE A 226 3.39 1.36 8.32
N ALA A 227 3.08 2.55 8.85
CA ALA A 227 3.36 2.90 10.23
C ALA A 227 2.58 2.01 11.22
N ALA A 228 1.31 1.67 10.94
CA ALA A 228 0.46 0.89 11.84
C ALA A 228 1.03 -0.51 12.13
N ALA A 229 1.56 -1.22 11.10
CA ALA A 229 2.22 -2.51 11.30
C ALA A 229 3.47 -2.39 12.20
N SER A 230 4.23 -1.31 12.02
CA SER A 230 5.42 -1.01 12.83
C SER A 230 5.06 -0.60 14.26
N VAL A 231 3.98 0.19 14.43
CA VAL A 231 3.45 0.56 15.75
C VAL A 231 2.98 -0.68 16.50
N ALA A 232 2.23 -1.59 15.87
CA ALA A 232 1.87 -2.86 16.49
C ALA A 232 3.12 -3.60 16.99
N ARG A 233 4.18 -3.65 16.18
CA ARG A 233 5.43 -4.30 16.55
C ARG A 233 6.15 -3.60 17.72
N SER A 234 6.15 -2.28 17.78
CA SER A 234 6.78 -1.52 18.88
C SER A 234 6.06 -1.70 20.21
N HIS A 235 4.78 -2.07 20.19
CA HIS A 235 3.97 -2.36 21.37
C HIS A 235 3.88 -3.87 21.69
N GLY A 236 4.79 -4.68 21.13
CA GLY A 236 4.87 -6.11 21.43
C GLY A 236 3.94 -7.00 20.63
N TYR A 237 3.10 -6.43 19.77
CA TYR A 237 2.19 -7.18 18.91
C TYR A 237 2.84 -7.58 17.59
N ARG A 238 2.20 -8.54 16.91
CA ARG A 238 2.47 -8.91 15.51
C ARG A 238 1.47 -8.22 14.59
N ALA A 239 1.93 -7.88 13.40
CA ALA A 239 1.06 -7.57 12.26
C ALA A 239 1.09 -8.76 11.29
N VAL A 240 -0.06 -9.21 10.82
CA VAL A 240 -0.19 -10.41 9.97
C VAL A 240 -0.97 -10.13 8.69
N SER A 241 -0.72 -10.90 7.63
CA SER A 241 -1.51 -10.89 6.40
C SER A 241 -2.52 -12.02 6.43
N VAL A 242 -3.74 -11.75 5.99
CA VAL A 242 -4.87 -12.68 5.96
C VAL A 242 -5.37 -12.77 4.52
N ASP A 243 -5.02 -13.84 3.82
CA ASP A 243 -5.29 -13.98 2.38
C ASP A 243 -6.79 -14.17 2.08
N ASP A 244 -7.54 -14.77 3.04
CA ASP A 244 -8.99 -14.98 2.94
C ASP A 244 -9.81 -13.69 3.13
N ALA A 245 -9.20 -12.64 3.69
CA ALA A 245 -9.85 -11.35 3.85
C ALA A 245 -9.55 -10.46 2.63
N THR A 246 -10.49 -10.34 1.72
CA THR A 246 -10.27 -9.64 0.45
C THR A 246 -11.03 -8.32 0.35
N CYS A 247 -10.52 -7.38 -0.45
CA CYS A 247 -11.26 -6.20 -0.89
C CYS A 247 -11.07 -5.95 -2.38
N LEU A 248 -12.08 -5.38 -3.03
CA LEU A 248 -12.08 -5.07 -4.44
C LEU A 248 -11.68 -3.60 -4.65
N VAL A 249 -10.56 -3.38 -5.32
CA VAL A 249 -9.97 -2.05 -5.53
C VAL A 249 -10.12 -1.63 -6.98
N PRO A 250 -10.95 -0.60 -7.29
CA PRO A 250 -11.06 -0.05 -8.64
C PRO A 250 -9.75 0.60 -9.09
N ARG A 251 -9.37 0.41 -10.36
CA ARG A 251 -8.12 0.93 -10.91
C ARG A 251 -8.21 2.35 -11.44
N THR A 252 -7.06 3.01 -11.50
CA THR A 252 -6.88 4.37 -12.05
C THR A 252 -6.84 4.36 -13.58
N PRO A 253 -7.49 5.31 -14.27
CA PRO A 253 -7.59 5.29 -15.73
C PRO A 253 -6.36 5.84 -16.47
N THR A 254 -5.46 6.63 -15.85
CA THR A 254 -4.38 7.32 -16.56
C THR A 254 -3.00 7.18 -15.94
N LEU A 255 -1.94 7.09 -16.78
CA LEU A 255 -0.53 6.99 -16.34
C LEU A 255 -0.03 8.23 -15.58
N LYS A 256 -0.53 9.43 -15.92
CA LYS A 256 -0.19 10.67 -15.18
C LYS A 256 -0.73 10.65 -13.75
N ALA A 257 -1.96 10.15 -13.57
CA ALA A 257 -2.55 9.98 -12.25
C ALA A 257 -1.78 8.92 -11.45
N GLU A 258 -1.35 7.85 -12.12
CA GLU A 258 -0.54 6.78 -11.53
C GLU A 258 0.85 7.27 -11.08
N LEU A 259 1.55 8.09 -11.89
CA LEU A 259 2.83 8.69 -11.50
C LEU A 259 2.67 9.55 -10.24
N ARG A 260 1.65 10.42 -10.20
CA ARG A 260 1.37 11.28 -9.04
C ARG A 260 1.06 10.44 -7.79
N ARG A 261 0.25 9.39 -7.95
CA ARG A 261 -0.07 8.45 -6.89
C ARG A 261 1.18 7.76 -6.36
N LYS A 262 2.01 7.20 -7.26
CA LYS A 262 3.26 6.49 -6.89
C LYS A 262 4.26 7.39 -6.21
N SER A 263 4.56 8.57 -6.78
CA SER A 263 5.52 9.52 -6.20
C SER A 263 5.11 9.92 -4.78
N ARG A 264 3.82 10.22 -4.57
CA ARG A 264 3.29 10.54 -3.23
C ARG A 264 3.39 9.35 -2.27
N THR A 265 2.95 8.17 -2.70
CA THR A 265 2.98 6.95 -1.85
C THR A 265 4.41 6.58 -1.48
N MET A 266 5.34 6.66 -2.43
CA MET A 266 6.77 6.42 -2.18
C MET A 266 7.38 7.49 -1.26
N GLY A 267 7.06 8.78 -1.46
CA GLY A 267 7.57 9.86 -0.62
C GLY A 267 7.09 9.74 0.83
N ARG A 268 5.79 9.43 1.02
CA ARG A 268 5.25 9.16 2.36
C ARG A 268 5.87 7.91 2.98
N GLY A 269 6.04 6.84 2.19
CA GLY A 269 6.69 5.61 2.63
C GLY A 269 8.14 5.84 3.07
N LEU A 270 8.92 6.61 2.31
CA LEU A 270 10.29 7.01 2.68
C LEU A 270 10.32 7.84 3.98
N GLY A 271 9.44 8.84 4.10
CA GLY A 271 9.29 9.61 5.34
C GLY A 271 8.95 8.72 6.53
N THR A 272 8.09 7.72 6.33
CA THR A 272 7.74 6.73 7.35
C THR A 272 8.94 5.86 7.74
N LEU A 273 9.74 5.39 6.77
CA LEU A 273 10.95 4.63 7.07
C LEU A 273 11.95 5.45 7.89
N VAL A 274 12.15 6.72 7.53
CA VAL A 274 13.03 7.63 8.28
C VAL A 274 12.51 7.85 9.70
N PHE A 275 11.22 8.02 9.87
CA PHE A 275 10.58 8.12 11.19
C PHE A 275 10.80 6.84 12.01
N LEU A 276 10.67 5.68 11.39
CA LEU A 276 10.81 4.36 12.00
C LEU A 276 12.24 3.81 11.96
N ARG A 277 13.27 4.61 11.61
CA ARG A 277 14.64 4.15 11.42
C ARG A 277 15.23 3.35 12.60
N ALA A 278 14.78 3.62 13.82
CA ALA A 278 15.17 2.86 15.02
C ALA A 278 14.83 1.37 14.92
N MET A 279 13.79 1.02 14.12
CA MET A 279 13.37 -0.37 13.92
C MET A 279 14.27 -1.16 12.96
N LEU A 280 15.22 -0.49 12.29
CA LEU A 280 16.31 -1.13 11.54
C LEU A 280 17.40 -1.70 12.45
N ASN A 281 17.34 -1.47 13.76
CA ASN A 281 18.31 -2.02 14.71
C ASN A 281 18.03 -3.54 14.94
N PRO A 282 18.90 -4.45 14.46
CA PRO A 282 18.68 -5.89 14.57
C PRO A 282 18.80 -6.39 16.02
N PHE A 283 19.55 -5.70 16.87
CA PHE A 283 19.70 -6.07 18.28
C PHE A 283 18.42 -5.83 19.09
N ARG A 284 17.58 -4.88 18.66
CA ARG A 284 16.31 -4.57 19.33
C ARG A 284 15.11 -5.26 18.69
N TYR A 285 15.10 -5.37 17.36
CA TYR A 285 13.93 -5.83 16.61
C TYR A 285 14.13 -7.16 15.87
N GLY A 286 15.36 -7.74 15.90
CA GLY A 286 15.66 -9.08 15.38
C GLY A 286 15.23 -9.27 13.91
N SER A 287 14.44 -10.31 13.66
CA SER A 287 13.91 -10.64 12.33
C SER A 287 13.12 -9.51 11.68
N TYR A 288 12.43 -8.69 12.47
CA TYR A 288 11.66 -7.56 11.94
C TYR A 288 12.57 -6.49 11.32
N ALA A 289 13.73 -6.20 11.93
CA ALA A 289 14.72 -5.27 11.37
C ALA A 289 15.25 -5.78 10.02
N PHE A 290 15.55 -7.08 9.93
CA PHE A 290 15.95 -7.72 8.67
C PHE A 290 14.87 -7.60 7.60
N MET A 291 13.60 -7.88 7.94
CA MET A 291 12.47 -7.75 7.01
C MET A 291 12.25 -6.31 6.59
N MET A 292 12.34 -5.33 7.50
CA MET A 292 12.23 -3.91 7.17
C MET A 292 13.35 -3.46 6.22
N ALA A 293 14.58 -3.91 6.45
CA ALA A 293 15.72 -3.62 5.58
C ALA A 293 15.55 -4.22 4.19
N GLY A 294 15.17 -5.49 4.09
CA GLY A 294 15.00 -6.19 2.81
C GLY A 294 13.76 -5.74 2.04
N HIS A 295 12.62 -5.65 2.72
CA HIS A 295 11.34 -5.34 2.07
C HIS A 295 11.19 -3.86 1.69
N LYS A 296 11.61 -2.93 2.56
CA LYS A 296 11.40 -1.49 2.36
C LYS A 296 12.68 -0.76 2.00
N LEU A 297 13.71 -0.80 2.85
CA LEU A 297 14.93 -0.01 2.64
C LEU A 297 15.62 -0.37 1.33
N ALA A 298 15.87 -1.65 1.04
CA ALA A 298 16.58 -2.08 -0.15
C ALA A 298 15.84 -1.68 -1.45
N ARG A 299 14.51 -1.81 -1.47
CA ARG A 299 13.69 -1.40 -2.62
C ARG A 299 13.72 0.11 -2.85
N TRP A 300 13.75 0.92 -1.80
CA TRP A 300 13.79 2.37 -1.95
C TRP A 300 15.17 2.90 -2.28
N LEU A 301 16.24 2.25 -1.79
CA LEU A 301 17.62 2.55 -2.17
C LEU A 301 17.90 2.21 -3.65
N LEU A 302 17.12 1.32 -4.26
CA LEU A 302 17.27 1.00 -5.68
C LEU A 302 17.09 2.22 -6.58
N PHE A 303 16.15 3.13 -6.26
CA PHE A 303 15.90 4.30 -7.09
C PHE A 303 17.11 5.25 -7.18
N PRO A 304 17.70 5.75 -6.08
CA PRO A 304 18.91 6.56 -6.18
C PRO A 304 20.10 5.76 -6.74
N ALA A 305 20.17 4.45 -6.54
CA ALA A 305 21.23 3.63 -7.10
C ALA A 305 21.24 3.66 -8.64
N PHE A 306 20.09 3.77 -9.29
CA PHE A 306 20.03 3.93 -10.75
C PHE A 306 20.74 5.20 -11.29
N LEU A 307 20.98 6.23 -10.46
CA LEU A 307 21.84 7.35 -10.84
C LEU A 307 23.28 6.88 -11.14
N GLY A 308 23.67 5.75 -10.56
CA GLY A 308 24.95 5.12 -10.86
C GLY A 308 25.13 4.74 -12.32
N TRP A 309 24.06 4.43 -13.07
CA TRP A 309 24.12 4.18 -14.51
C TRP A 309 24.29 5.44 -15.36
N LEU A 310 24.08 6.60 -14.79
CA LEU A 310 24.42 7.88 -15.43
C LEU A 310 25.86 8.28 -15.14
N VAL A 311 26.35 8.12 -13.91
CA VAL A 311 27.63 8.64 -13.45
C VAL A 311 28.77 7.61 -13.58
N GLY A 312 28.52 6.35 -13.23
CA GLY A 312 29.54 5.28 -13.21
C GLY A 312 30.26 5.10 -14.55
N PRO A 313 29.52 4.97 -15.69
CA PRO A 313 30.14 4.84 -17.01
C PRO A 313 31.01 6.02 -17.41
N LEU A 314 30.65 7.25 -16.99
CA LEU A 314 31.47 8.43 -17.26
C LEU A 314 32.80 8.39 -16.50
N LEU A 315 32.82 7.78 -15.31
CA LEU A 315 34.08 7.53 -14.59
C LEU A 315 34.95 6.48 -15.27
N LEU A 316 34.35 5.54 -15.99
CA LEU A 316 35.02 4.42 -16.65
C LEU A 316 35.32 4.68 -18.14
N VAL A 317 35.06 5.88 -18.66
CA VAL A 317 35.19 6.17 -20.09
C VAL A 317 36.55 5.85 -20.69
N ARG A 318 37.63 5.90 -19.89
CA ARG A 318 39.01 5.61 -20.37
C ARG A 318 39.36 4.12 -20.24
N SER A 319 38.86 3.44 -19.21
CA SER A 319 39.22 2.04 -18.89
C SER A 319 38.21 1.04 -19.46
N ALA A 320 36.92 1.43 -19.57
CA ALA A 320 35.84 0.57 -20.02
C ALA A 320 34.76 1.36 -20.79
N PRO A 321 35.06 1.94 -21.95
CA PRO A 321 34.14 2.84 -22.70
C PRO A 321 32.82 2.15 -23.10
N TYR A 322 32.81 0.85 -23.25
CA TYR A 322 31.58 0.06 -23.56
C TYR A 322 30.49 0.22 -22.49
N THR A 323 30.85 0.60 -21.27
CA THR A 323 29.87 0.84 -20.20
C THR A 323 28.96 2.04 -20.48
N LEU A 324 29.33 2.93 -21.41
CA LEU A 324 28.49 4.06 -21.84
C LEU A 324 27.13 3.60 -22.41
N VAL A 325 27.01 2.35 -22.84
CA VAL A 325 25.71 1.76 -23.22
C VAL A 325 24.67 1.85 -22.10
N LEU A 326 25.09 1.78 -20.83
CA LEU A 326 24.19 1.92 -19.68
C LEU A 326 23.68 3.35 -19.55
N THR A 327 24.57 4.34 -19.72
CA THR A 327 24.17 5.76 -19.75
C THR A 327 23.21 6.03 -20.90
N ALA A 328 23.53 5.53 -22.10
CA ALA A 328 22.66 5.68 -23.29
C ALA A 328 21.29 5.02 -23.05
N GLY A 329 21.26 3.80 -22.49
CA GLY A 329 20.04 3.09 -22.15
C GLY A 329 19.20 3.83 -21.09
N MET A 330 19.84 4.42 -20.07
CA MET A 330 19.14 5.22 -19.06
C MET A 330 18.55 6.49 -19.68
N VAL A 331 19.31 7.20 -20.51
CA VAL A 331 18.83 8.41 -21.22
C VAL A 331 17.65 8.05 -22.13
N ALA A 332 17.80 6.99 -22.94
CA ALA A 332 16.71 6.50 -23.80
C ALA A 332 15.45 6.14 -22.98
N GLY A 333 15.63 5.49 -21.82
CA GLY A 333 14.54 5.17 -20.90
C GLY A 333 13.86 6.41 -20.32
N LEU A 334 14.61 7.44 -19.98
CA LEU A 334 14.05 8.73 -19.52
C LEU A 334 13.27 9.45 -20.63
N VAL A 335 13.77 9.42 -21.87
CA VAL A 335 13.03 9.92 -23.05
C VAL A 335 11.74 9.13 -23.21
N LEU A 336 11.79 7.81 -23.09
CA LEU A 336 10.63 6.93 -23.16
C LEU A 336 9.62 7.23 -22.05
N ALA A 337 10.07 7.44 -20.80
CA ALA A 337 9.21 7.87 -19.70
C ALA A 337 8.49 9.19 -20.02
N ARG A 338 9.22 10.17 -20.56
CA ARG A 338 8.63 11.46 -21.00
C ARG A 338 7.59 11.25 -22.08
N LEU A 339 7.89 10.47 -23.12
CA LEU A 339 6.94 10.15 -24.19
C LEU A 339 5.68 9.47 -23.63
N THR A 340 5.85 8.51 -22.73
CA THR A 340 4.74 7.81 -22.05
C THR A 340 3.86 8.78 -21.26
N LEU A 341 4.45 9.74 -20.56
CA LEU A 341 3.73 10.75 -19.76
C LEU A 341 3.06 11.83 -20.60
N THR A 342 3.60 12.13 -21.78
CA THR A 342 3.03 13.14 -22.71
C THR A 342 2.13 12.54 -23.78
N TRP A 343 1.94 11.20 -23.77
CA TRP A 343 1.07 10.54 -24.73
C TRP A 343 -0.37 11.05 -24.64
N PRO A 344 -1.03 11.30 -25.77
CA PRO A 344 -2.40 11.81 -25.78
C PRO A 344 -3.38 10.87 -25.04
N ASP A 345 -4.23 11.45 -24.18
CA ASP A 345 -5.25 10.72 -23.48
C ASP A 345 -6.23 10.08 -24.51
N GLY A 346 -6.65 8.85 -24.27
CA GLY A 346 -7.55 8.10 -25.15
C GLY A 346 -6.87 7.30 -26.27
N ARG A 347 -5.59 7.54 -26.58
CA ARG A 347 -4.85 6.73 -27.57
C ARG A 347 -4.11 5.57 -26.89
N ARG A 348 -4.18 4.39 -27.49
CA ARG A 348 -3.44 3.21 -26.99
C ARG A 348 -1.93 3.42 -27.19
N LEU A 349 -1.16 3.26 -26.15
CA LEU A 349 0.31 3.18 -26.24
C LEU A 349 0.72 1.88 -26.93
N PRO A 350 1.67 1.92 -27.89
CA PRO A 350 2.24 0.70 -28.44
C PRO A 350 2.87 -0.17 -27.32
N LYS A 351 2.73 -1.49 -27.39
CA LYS A 351 3.23 -2.42 -26.36
C LYS A 351 4.73 -2.28 -26.09
N LEU A 352 5.53 -2.04 -27.12
CA LEU A 352 6.98 -1.81 -27.03
C LEU A 352 7.34 -0.55 -26.24
N VAL A 353 6.40 0.39 -26.08
CA VAL A 353 6.58 1.66 -25.33
C VAL A 353 5.97 1.57 -23.94
N SER A 354 4.83 0.88 -23.81
CA SER A 354 4.03 0.90 -22.57
C SER A 354 4.75 0.24 -21.40
N PHE A 355 5.28 -0.95 -21.56
CA PHE A 355 5.93 -1.69 -20.47
C PHE A 355 7.27 -1.07 -20.04
N PRO A 356 8.26 -0.81 -20.95
CA PRO A 356 9.47 -0.11 -20.56
C PRO A 356 9.18 1.31 -20.03
N GLY A 357 8.26 2.04 -20.68
CA GLY A 357 7.85 3.37 -20.22
C GLY A 357 7.34 3.36 -18.78
N TYR A 358 6.53 2.38 -18.41
CA TYR A 358 6.03 2.22 -17.03
C TYR A 358 7.16 1.99 -16.01
N ILE A 359 8.19 1.20 -16.37
CA ILE A 359 9.36 0.97 -15.51
C ILE A 359 10.10 2.29 -15.27
N PHE A 360 10.43 3.04 -16.33
CA PHE A 360 11.15 4.30 -16.21
C PHE A 360 10.32 5.40 -15.53
N VAL A 361 9.01 5.44 -15.75
CA VAL A 361 8.09 6.31 -14.98
C VAL A 361 8.16 5.98 -13.49
N SER A 362 8.28 4.70 -13.11
CA SER A 362 8.42 4.30 -11.71
C SER A 362 9.77 4.71 -11.11
N ILE A 363 10.87 4.65 -11.89
CA ILE A 363 12.20 5.14 -11.48
C ILE A 363 12.13 6.65 -11.23
N VAL A 364 11.53 7.42 -12.16
CA VAL A 364 11.35 8.87 -12.00
C VAL A 364 10.50 9.18 -10.76
N ALA A 365 9.42 8.44 -10.52
CA ALA A 365 8.61 8.59 -9.31
C ALA A 365 9.43 8.36 -8.03
N GLY A 366 10.31 7.36 -8.03
CA GLY A 366 11.22 7.08 -6.93
C GLY A 366 12.24 8.22 -6.70
N TRP A 367 12.81 8.78 -7.77
CA TRP A 367 13.71 9.95 -7.64
C TRP A 367 12.98 11.17 -7.11
N LEU A 368 11.78 11.45 -7.59
CA LEU A 368 10.95 12.54 -7.06
C LEU A 368 10.64 12.34 -5.56
N ALA A 369 10.35 11.11 -5.15
CA ALA A 369 10.12 10.79 -3.74
C ALA A 369 11.36 11.10 -2.86
N TRP A 370 12.56 10.74 -3.33
CA TRP A 370 13.81 11.10 -2.66
C TRP A 370 14.08 12.60 -2.64
N LEU A 371 13.79 13.31 -3.73
CA LEU A 371 13.93 14.78 -3.79
C LEU A 371 12.98 15.47 -2.79
N HIS A 372 11.73 15.04 -2.69
CA HIS A 372 10.78 15.54 -1.70
C HIS A 372 11.28 15.31 -0.27
N LEU A 373 11.81 14.09 0.01
CA LEU A 373 12.40 13.78 1.33
C LEU A 373 13.58 14.70 1.66
N LEU A 374 14.52 14.89 0.71
CA LEU A 374 15.72 15.72 0.90
C LEU A 374 15.37 17.20 1.08
N LYS A 375 14.29 17.67 0.46
CA LYS A 375 13.76 19.04 0.64
C LYS A 375 12.94 19.20 1.93
N GLY A 376 12.67 18.13 2.68
CA GLY A 376 11.82 18.14 3.87
C GLY A 376 10.34 18.39 3.59
N GLU A 377 9.88 18.16 2.35
CA GLU A 377 8.48 18.37 1.97
C GLU A 377 7.56 17.31 2.59
N LYS A 378 6.54 17.78 3.32
CA LYS A 378 5.54 16.92 3.97
C LYS A 378 4.32 16.74 3.06
N LEU A 379 4.20 15.59 2.43
CA LEU A 379 3.10 15.25 1.52
C LEU A 379 1.86 14.78 2.29
N ALA A 380 1.19 15.68 3.03
CA ALA A 380 0.06 15.32 3.89
C ALA A 380 -1.27 15.18 3.14
N THR A 381 -1.59 16.08 2.20
CA THR A 381 -2.88 16.12 1.53
C THR A 381 -2.99 15.17 0.35
N TRP A 382 -4.18 14.63 0.15
CA TRP A 382 -4.52 13.68 -0.91
C TRP A 382 -5.58 14.26 -1.84
N GLU A 383 -5.37 14.16 -3.15
CA GLU A 383 -6.40 14.42 -4.14
C GLU A 383 -7.12 13.11 -4.49
N PRO A 384 -8.46 13.07 -4.50
CA PRO A 384 -9.20 11.90 -4.90
C PRO A 384 -8.77 11.46 -6.30
N THR A 385 -8.45 10.18 -6.42
CA THR A 385 -8.14 9.63 -7.73
C THR A 385 -9.46 9.49 -8.51
N LYS A 386 -9.58 10.16 -9.66
CA LYS A 386 -10.72 10.00 -10.56
C LYS A 386 -10.76 8.55 -11.05
N ARG A 387 -11.54 7.71 -10.41
CA ARG A 387 -11.78 6.31 -10.79
C ARG A 387 -13.12 6.19 -11.53
N PRO A 388 -13.32 5.19 -12.42
CA PRO A 388 -14.63 4.95 -13.04
C PRO A 388 -15.70 4.69 -11.98
N THR A 389 -16.89 5.20 -12.22
CA THR A 389 -18.05 5.07 -11.29
C THR A 389 -18.70 3.69 -11.40
N GLU A 390 -18.57 3.02 -12.56
CA GLU A 390 -19.18 1.73 -12.84
C GLU A 390 -18.12 0.62 -12.80
N LEU A 391 -18.23 -0.27 -11.81
CA LEU A 391 -17.70 -1.63 -11.89
C LEU A 391 -18.76 -2.46 -12.58
N ASN A 392 -18.52 -2.88 -13.84
CA ASN A 392 -19.41 -3.84 -14.51
C ASN A 392 -19.55 -5.06 -13.60
N ALA A 393 -20.80 -5.38 -13.24
CA ALA A 393 -21.18 -6.45 -12.34
C ALA A 393 -21.06 -7.82 -13.02
N SER A 394 -19.84 -8.22 -13.43
CA SER A 394 -19.56 -9.54 -13.98
C SER A 394 -18.60 -10.37 -13.10
N VAL A 395 -18.76 -10.25 -11.77
CA VAL A 395 -18.13 -11.18 -10.82
C VAL A 395 -19.25 -11.77 -9.96
N GLY A 396 -19.99 -12.65 -10.56
CA GLY A 396 -21.00 -13.45 -9.88
C GLY A 396 -21.20 -14.75 -10.64
N SER A 397 -20.83 -15.86 -10.05
CA SER A 397 -21.02 -17.26 -10.49
C SER A 397 -19.88 -17.91 -11.28
N SER A 398 -18.77 -18.15 -10.62
CA SER A 398 -17.93 -19.30 -10.94
C SER A 398 -17.37 -19.92 -9.63
N GLY A 399 -18.23 -20.67 -8.96
CA GLY A 399 -17.92 -21.33 -7.69
C GLY A 399 -18.91 -22.45 -7.40
N SER A 400 -19.19 -23.32 -8.41
CA SER A 400 -19.70 -24.66 -8.15
C SER A 400 -19.56 -25.50 -9.42
N ALA A 401 -18.44 -26.18 -9.57
CA ALA A 401 -18.33 -27.45 -10.27
C ALA A 401 -16.94 -28.05 -10.03
N ALA A 402 -16.97 -29.24 -9.37
CA ALA A 402 -15.94 -30.27 -9.24
C ALA A 402 -14.68 -29.95 -8.46
#